data_0d6ed821f96b994f583d2b0b3bcd5092
#
_entry.id   0d6ed821f96b994f583d2b0b3bcd5092
#
_cell.length_a   1.000
_cell.length_b   1.000
_cell.length_c   1.000
_cell.angle_alpha   90.00
_cell.angle_beta   90.00
_cell.angle_gamma   90.00
#
_symmetry.space_group_name_H-M   'P 1'
#
loop_
_entity.id
_entity.type
_entity.pdbx_description
1 polymer ?
#
loop_
_entity_poly.entity_id
_entity_poly.type
_entity_poly.pdbx_seq_one_letter_code
_entity_poly.pdbx_strand_id
1 'polypeptide(L)'
;MSNIIYSDEFETLLKQEAEISESMSILHSKSYQKYNWYSIFINVPVIILSALVGFLSPLKLFNNQEIFLGSLSIFIGILKTFDSYFDFTKRSECHRMTSLNYIRISKWIQLQLSLERNCRVIPKDLYDIISNDLQSIRESEPIISKDVIKLYNEQYKDEETAKPPICNGLTKVKVNKNIIEKLENKKEDIKINITAEPKKQPFK
;
A
#
# COMPACT_ATOMS: atom_id res chain seq x y z
N MET A 1 10.50 10.86 -30.41
CA MET A 1 9.89 10.31 -29.19
C MET A 1 10.42 8.90 -29.04
N SER A 2 11.23 8.61 -28.03
CA SER A 2 11.77 7.27 -27.78
C SER A 2 10.60 6.35 -27.36
N ASN A 3 10.28 5.35 -28.19
CA ASN A 3 9.36 4.31 -27.79
C ASN A 3 9.98 3.56 -26.60
N ILE A 4 9.39 3.72 -25.43
CA ILE A 4 9.70 2.87 -24.28
C ILE A 4 9.18 1.48 -24.65
N ILE A 5 10.10 0.50 -24.72
CA ILE A 5 9.76 -0.90 -25.02
C ILE A 5 9.74 -1.66 -23.69
N TYR A 6 8.93 -2.70 -23.57
CA TYR A 6 8.97 -3.61 -22.44
C TYR A 6 10.35 -4.30 -22.36
N SER A 7 11.24 -3.76 -21.52
CA SER A 7 12.50 -4.39 -21.16
C SER A 7 12.30 -5.28 -19.92
N ASP A 8 13.18 -6.25 -19.73
CA ASP A 8 13.14 -7.14 -18.55
C ASP A 8 13.34 -6.34 -17.25
N GLU A 9 14.09 -5.22 -17.32
CA GLU A 9 14.28 -4.31 -16.19
C GLU A 9 12.97 -3.56 -15.85
N PHE A 10 12.21 -3.12 -16.87
CA PHE A 10 10.91 -2.47 -16.66
C PHE A 10 9.88 -3.44 -16.09
N GLU A 11 9.83 -4.68 -16.57
CA GLU A 11 8.97 -5.72 -16.02
C GLU A 11 9.33 -6.05 -14.56
N THR A 12 10.64 -6.09 -14.23
CA THR A 12 11.10 -6.28 -12.84
C THR A 12 10.68 -5.13 -11.94
N LEU A 13 10.76 -3.89 -12.43
CA LEU A 13 10.30 -2.71 -11.69
C LEU A 13 8.78 -2.77 -11.46
N LEU A 14 7.99 -3.11 -12.47
CA LEU A 14 6.54 -3.28 -12.34
C LEU A 14 6.18 -4.39 -11.33
N LYS A 15 6.91 -5.51 -11.37
CA LYS A 15 6.74 -6.58 -10.40
C LYS A 15 6.99 -6.10 -8.97
N GLN A 16 8.10 -5.40 -8.74
CA GLN A 16 8.42 -4.84 -7.42
C GLN A 16 7.36 -3.85 -6.95
N GLU A 17 6.86 -2.98 -7.84
CA GLU A 17 5.80 -2.01 -7.48
C GLU A 17 4.48 -2.70 -7.14
N ALA A 18 4.14 -3.81 -7.83
CA ALA A 18 2.97 -4.61 -7.51
C ALA A 18 3.09 -5.28 -6.13
N GLU A 19 4.26 -5.84 -5.80
CA GLU A 19 4.55 -6.45 -4.50
C GLU A 19 4.52 -5.41 -3.35
N ILE A 20 5.10 -4.23 -3.58
CA ILE A 20 5.06 -3.11 -2.63
C ILE A 20 3.62 -2.63 -2.41
N SER A 21 2.84 -2.48 -3.48
CA SER A 21 1.45 -2.07 -3.39
C SER A 21 0.59 -3.11 -2.66
N GLU A 22 0.82 -4.39 -2.87
CA GLU A 22 0.14 -5.45 -2.11
C GLU A 22 0.49 -5.41 -0.64
N SER A 23 1.76 -5.22 -0.31
CA SER A 23 2.25 -5.05 1.06
C SER A 23 1.63 -3.82 1.75
N MET A 24 1.55 -2.69 1.05
CA MET A 24 0.89 -1.48 1.56
C MET A 24 -0.61 -1.70 1.79
N SER A 25 -1.28 -2.42 0.88
CA SER A 25 -2.69 -2.79 1.06
C SER A 25 -2.90 -3.61 2.35
N ILE A 26 -2.03 -4.59 2.63
CA ILE A 26 -2.10 -5.41 3.85
C ILE A 26 -1.88 -4.55 5.10
N LEU A 27 -0.88 -3.65 5.09
CA LEU A 27 -0.60 -2.74 6.19
C LEU A 27 -1.79 -1.84 6.52
N HIS A 28 -2.42 -1.25 5.48
CA HIS A 28 -3.61 -0.43 5.66
C HIS A 28 -4.83 -1.25 6.08
N SER A 29 -4.99 -2.48 5.60
CA SER A 29 -6.05 -3.39 6.05
C SER A 29 -5.94 -3.73 7.54
N LYS A 30 -4.71 -4.00 8.03
CA LYS A 30 -4.46 -4.22 9.47
C LYS A 30 -4.72 -2.95 10.29
N SER A 31 -4.35 -1.77 9.77
CA SER A 31 -4.63 -0.48 10.42
C SER A 31 -6.13 -0.22 10.48
N TYR A 32 -6.88 -0.51 9.40
CA TYR A 32 -8.33 -0.45 9.39
C TYR A 32 -8.94 -1.32 10.50
N GLN A 33 -8.55 -2.58 10.59
CA GLN A 33 -9.05 -3.51 11.61
C GLN A 33 -8.80 -2.97 13.03
N LYS A 34 -7.60 -2.43 13.29
CA LYS A 34 -7.25 -1.84 14.57
C LYS A 34 -8.15 -0.65 14.94
N TYR A 35 -8.29 0.33 14.07
CA TYR A 35 -9.09 1.53 14.34
C TYR A 35 -10.59 1.23 14.36
N ASN A 36 -11.06 0.31 13.54
CA ASN A 36 -12.44 -0.17 13.57
C ASN A 36 -12.78 -0.84 14.91
N TRP A 37 -11.84 -1.64 15.44
CA TRP A 37 -12.00 -2.24 16.77
C TRP A 37 -12.13 -1.18 17.88
N TYR A 38 -11.28 -0.14 17.84
CA TYR A 38 -11.38 0.96 18.80
C TYR A 38 -12.71 1.71 18.69
N SER A 39 -13.18 1.97 17.48
CA SER A 39 -14.47 2.59 17.24
C SER A 39 -15.63 1.75 17.82
N ILE A 40 -15.64 0.44 17.56
CA ILE A 40 -16.66 -0.46 18.10
C ILE A 40 -16.61 -0.52 19.62
N PHE A 41 -15.41 -0.62 20.20
CA PHE A 41 -15.21 -0.73 21.65
C PHE A 41 -15.72 0.51 22.41
N ILE A 42 -15.71 1.68 21.80
CA ILE A 42 -16.26 2.90 22.41
C ILE A 42 -17.76 3.05 22.09
N ASN A 43 -18.14 2.90 20.83
CA ASN A 43 -19.50 3.23 20.40
C ASN A 43 -20.55 2.22 20.89
N VAL A 44 -20.22 0.92 20.94
CA VAL A 44 -21.20 -0.10 21.39
C VAL A 44 -21.60 0.11 22.86
N PRO A 45 -20.66 0.27 23.83
CA PRO A 45 -21.04 0.59 25.22
C PRO A 45 -21.84 1.90 25.34
N VAL A 46 -21.45 2.94 24.60
CA VAL A 46 -22.17 4.23 24.59
C VAL A 46 -23.63 4.04 24.18
N ILE A 47 -23.88 3.28 23.11
CA ILE A 47 -25.25 3.02 22.63
C ILE A 47 -26.05 2.25 23.69
N ILE A 48 -25.48 1.18 24.26
CA ILE A 48 -26.16 0.35 25.26
C ILE A 48 -26.47 1.17 26.52
N LEU A 49 -25.47 1.91 27.05
CA LEU A 49 -25.64 2.72 28.24
C LEU A 49 -26.65 3.85 28.03
N SER A 50 -26.65 4.48 26.85
CA SER A 50 -27.60 5.53 26.51
C SER A 50 -29.06 4.96 26.47
N ALA A 51 -29.22 3.78 25.89
CA ALA A 51 -30.53 3.10 25.87
C ALA A 51 -31.00 2.74 27.28
N LEU A 52 -30.08 2.26 28.14
CA LEU A 52 -30.43 1.95 29.54
C LEU A 52 -30.83 3.21 30.33
N VAL A 53 -30.10 4.31 30.18
CA VAL A 53 -30.44 5.60 30.82
C VAL A 53 -31.85 6.04 30.37
N GLY A 54 -32.11 6.01 29.05
CA GLY A 54 -33.43 6.39 28.53
C GLY A 54 -34.57 5.49 29.03
N PHE A 55 -34.32 4.18 29.11
CA PHE A 55 -35.34 3.22 29.61
C PHE A 55 -35.58 3.35 31.11
N LEU A 56 -34.52 3.53 31.90
CA LEU A 56 -34.65 3.59 33.38
C LEU A 56 -35.15 4.96 33.87
N SER A 57 -34.98 6.02 33.09
CA SER A 57 -35.32 7.39 33.51
C SER A 57 -36.78 7.55 34.02
N PRO A 58 -37.80 7.00 33.33
CA PRO A 58 -39.18 7.12 33.81
C PRO A 58 -39.52 6.17 34.96
N LEU A 59 -38.69 5.16 35.24
CA LEU A 59 -38.95 4.14 36.27
C LEU A 59 -38.29 4.57 37.57
N LYS A 60 -39.07 4.79 38.63
CA LYS A 60 -38.57 5.09 39.97
C LYS A 60 -38.26 3.81 40.75
N LEU A 61 -37.09 3.17 40.43
CA LEU A 61 -36.72 1.87 40.98
C LEU A 61 -36.04 1.93 42.35
N PHE A 62 -35.32 3.02 42.64
CA PHE A 62 -34.57 3.18 43.89
C PHE A 62 -34.35 4.66 44.25
N ASN A 63 -34.02 4.91 45.54
CA ASN A 63 -33.67 6.24 46.00
C ASN A 63 -32.37 6.71 45.33
N ASN A 64 -32.26 7.98 45.00
CA ASN A 64 -31.12 8.61 44.33
C ASN A 64 -30.87 8.15 42.86
N GLN A 65 -31.85 7.53 42.21
CA GLN A 65 -31.76 7.11 40.82
C GLN A 65 -31.37 8.26 39.88
N GLU A 66 -31.91 9.46 40.16
CA GLU A 66 -31.63 10.65 39.32
C GLU A 66 -30.13 11.03 39.34
N ILE A 67 -29.48 10.92 40.51
CA ILE A 67 -28.03 11.19 40.64
C ILE A 67 -27.22 10.13 39.90
N PHE A 68 -27.61 8.86 40.03
CA PHE A 68 -26.94 7.76 39.34
C PHE A 68 -27.07 7.89 37.81
N LEU A 69 -28.25 8.13 37.27
CA LEU A 69 -28.49 8.29 35.83
C LEU A 69 -27.82 9.57 35.32
N GLY A 70 -27.78 10.66 36.10
CA GLY A 70 -27.09 11.88 35.76
C GLY A 70 -25.56 11.66 35.65
N SER A 71 -24.95 10.96 36.61
CA SER A 71 -23.52 10.64 36.58
C SER A 71 -23.17 9.71 35.40
N LEU A 72 -24.04 8.75 35.10
CA LEU A 72 -23.87 7.86 33.96
C LEU A 72 -23.95 8.63 32.61
N SER A 73 -24.88 9.59 32.52
CA SER A 73 -25.00 10.44 31.34
C SER A 73 -23.76 11.31 31.10
N ILE A 74 -23.15 11.85 32.18
CA ILE A 74 -21.87 12.58 32.07
C ILE A 74 -20.76 11.65 31.59
N PHE A 75 -20.68 10.42 32.11
CA PHE A 75 -19.67 9.44 31.65
C PHE A 75 -19.83 9.09 30.15
N ILE A 76 -21.06 8.88 29.69
CA ILE A 76 -21.39 8.67 28.28
C ILE A 76 -20.91 9.86 27.42
N GLY A 77 -21.20 11.07 27.89
CA GLY A 77 -20.74 12.31 27.23
C GLY A 77 -19.24 12.41 27.10
N ILE A 78 -18.51 12.04 28.14
CA ILE A 78 -17.03 11.97 28.12
C ILE A 78 -16.54 10.96 27.07
N LEU A 79 -17.07 9.74 27.10
CA LEU A 79 -16.69 8.71 26.11
C LEU A 79 -16.97 9.18 24.68
N LYS A 80 -18.11 9.82 24.43
CA LYS A 80 -18.45 10.34 23.10
C LYS A 80 -17.55 11.50 22.67
N THR A 81 -17.10 12.33 23.61
CA THR A 81 -16.12 13.36 23.34
C THR A 81 -14.77 12.77 22.92
N PHE A 82 -14.32 11.71 23.58
CA PHE A 82 -13.11 10.97 23.19
C PHE A 82 -13.25 10.41 21.76
N ASP A 83 -14.33 9.72 21.45
CA ASP A 83 -14.59 9.18 20.12
C ASP A 83 -14.54 10.28 19.05
N SER A 84 -15.19 11.42 19.33
CA SER A 84 -15.21 12.56 18.42
C SER A 84 -13.83 13.22 18.24
N TYR A 85 -13.02 13.28 19.30
CA TYR A 85 -11.68 13.85 19.23
C TYR A 85 -10.69 13.00 18.45
N PHE A 86 -10.69 11.68 18.68
CA PHE A 86 -9.80 10.76 18.00
C PHE A 86 -10.29 10.34 16.61
N ASP A 87 -11.57 10.46 16.34
CA ASP A 87 -12.25 10.18 15.06
C ASP A 87 -11.87 8.79 14.49
N PHE A 88 -11.95 7.76 15.37
CA PHE A 88 -11.53 6.40 15.02
C PHE A 88 -12.27 5.84 13.81
N THR A 89 -13.56 6.14 13.69
CA THR A 89 -14.39 5.70 12.56
C THR A 89 -13.85 6.25 11.24
N LYS A 90 -13.55 7.54 11.17
CA LYS A 90 -13.01 8.18 9.97
C LYS A 90 -11.62 7.67 9.63
N ARG A 91 -10.74 7.52 10.65
CA ARG A 91 -9.40 6.95 10.47
C ARG A 91 -9.47 5.53 9.92
N SER A 92 -10.36 4.69 10.45
CA SER A 92 -10.54 3.33 9.95
C SER A 92 -10.98 3.35 8.50
N GLU A 93 -11.96 4.18 8.13
CA GLU A 93 -12.46 4.27 6.76
C GLU A 93 -11.39 4.80 5.78
N CYS A 94 -10.57 5.79 6.17
CA CYS A 94 -9.43 6.23 5.37
C CYS A 94 -8.46 5.08 5.09
N HIS A 95 -8.09 4.30 6.10
CA HIS A 95 -7.23 3.12 5.92
C HIS A 95 -7.88 2.06 5.01
N ARG A 96 -9.20 1.83 5.14
CA ARG A 96 -9.94 0.91 4.28
C ARG A 96 -9.88 1.32 2.82
N MET A 97 -10.15 2.59 2.52
CA MET A 97 -10.11 3.13 1.16
C MET A 97 -8.70 3.06 0.57
N THR A 98 -7.69 3.42 1.35
CA THR A 98 -6.28 3.34 0.92
C THR A 98 -5.87 1.91 0.63
N SER A 99 -6.26 0.93 1.47
CA SER A 99 -6.03 -0.49 1.24
C SER A 99 -6.63 -0.97 -0.09
N LEU A 100 -7.89 -0.60 -0.37
CA LEU A 100 -8.57 -0.96 -1.63
C LEU A 100 -7.90 -0.32 -2.85
N ASN A 101 -7.40 0.90 -2.74
CA ASN A 101 -6.70 1.57 -3.83
C ASN A 101 -5.36 0.88 -4.14
N TYR A 102 -4.57 0.54 -3.12
CA TYR A 102 -3.31 -0.17 -3.31
C TYR A 102 -3.50 -1.58 -3.90
N ILE A 103 -4.48 -2.35 -3.41
CA ILE A 103 -4.73 -3.68 -3.96
C ILE A 103 -5.22 -3.61 -5.41
N ARG A 104 -6.00 -2.58 -5.78
CA ARG A 104 -6.42 -2.35 -7.16
C ARG A 104 -5.21 -2.17 -8.08
N ILE A 105 -4.25 -1.33 -7.70
CA ILE A 105 -3.02 -1.10 -8.47
C ILE A 105 -2.22 -2.39 -8.60
N SER A 106 -1.98 -3.09 -7.48
CA SER A 106 -1.25 -4.36 -7.50
C SER A 106 -1.88 -5.37 -8.46
N LYS A 107 -3.20 -5.58 -8.36
CA LYS A 107 -3.93 -6.52 -9.23
C LYS A 107 -3.92 -6.09 -10.70
N TRP A 108 -4.00 -4.79 -10.97
CA TRP A 108 -3.93 -4.30 -12.34
C TRP A 108 -2.55 -4.53 -12.97
N ILE A 109 -1.47 -4.26 -12.23
CA ILE A 109 -0.10 -4.54 -12.68
C ILE A 109 0.09 -6.05 -12.91
N GLN A 110 -0.36 -6.90 -11.96
CA GLN A 110 -0.31 -8.35 -12.10
C GLN A 110 -1.03 -8.84 -13.37
N LEU A 111 -2.21 -8.27 -13.67
CA LEU A 111 -2.95 -8.59 -14.89
C LEU A 111 -2.15 -8.21 -16.13
N GLN A 112 -1.57 -6.99 -16.18
CA GLN A 112 -0.76 -6.56 -17.31
C GLN A 112 0.46 -7.47 -17.52
N LEU A 113 1.15 -7.85 -16.43
CA LEU A 113 2.32 -8.73 -16.51
C LEU A 113 1.95 -10.18 -16.93
N SER A 114 0.73 -10.63 -16.70
CA SER A 114 0.25 -11.94 -17.13
C SER A 114 -0.08 -12.03 -18.64
N LEU A 115 -0.26 -10.88 -19.30
CA LEU A 115 -0.51 -10.84 -20.73
C LEU A 115 0.80 -10.94 -21.54
N GLU A 116 0.71 -11.38 -22.79
CA GLU A 116 1.81 -11.28 -23.75
C GLU A 116 2.19 -9.81 -23.99
N ARG A 117 3.47 -9.53 -24.19
CA ARG A 117 3.98 -8.14 -24.37
C ARG A 117 3.23 -7.32 -25.42
N ASN A 118 2.79 -7.98 -26.49
CA ASN A 118 2.05 -7.33 -27.59
C ASN A 118 0.59 -6.98 -27.25
N CYS A 119 0.04 -7.61 -26.21
CA CYS A 119 -1.35 -7.42 -25.75
C CYS A 119 -1.44 -6.44 -24.57
N ARG A 120 -0.31 -5.95 -24.06
CA ARG A 120 -0.26 -5.01 -22.93
C ARG A 120 -0.50 -3.58 -23.37
N VAL A 121 -0.91 -2.76 -22.44
CA VAL A 121 -0.94 -1.29 -22.61
C VAL A 121 0.47 -0.79 -22.97
N ILE A 122 0.57 0.27 -23.77
CA ILE A 122 1.86 0.89 -24.13
C ILE A 122 2.65 1.22 -22.86
N PRO A 123 3.96 0.86 -22.77
CA PRO A 123 4.75 0.99 -21.54
C PRO A 123 4.75 2.40 -20.92
N LYS A 124 4.75 3.43 -21.76
CA LYS A 124 4.69 4.82 -21.29
C LYS A 124 3.35 5.12 -20.62
N ASP A 125 2.24 4.75 -21.27
CA ASP A 125 0.90 5.00 -20.75
C ASP A 125 0.66 4.19 -19.46
N LEU A 126 1.17 2.95 -19.42
CA LEU A 126 1.14 2.12 -18.22
C LEU A 126 1.88 2.78 -17.05
N TYR A 127 3.09 3.30 -17.30
CA TYR A 127 3.88 3.99 -16.29
C TYR A 127 3.18 5.27 -15.80
N ASP A 128 2.66 6.08 -16.71
CA ASP A 128 1.98 7.34 -16.38
C ASP A 128 0.73 7.09 -15.52
N ILE A 129 -0.07 6.08 -15.86
CA ILE A 129 -1.26 5.71 -15.09
C ILE A 129 -0.88 5.24 -13.68
N ILE A 130 0.08 4.30 -13.55
CA ILE A 130 0.51 3.79 -12.25
C ILE A 130 1.10 4.91 -11.39
N SER A 131 1.96 5.75 -11.98
CA SER A 131 2.60 6.86 -11.27
C SER A 131 1.59 7.86 -10.73
N ASN A 132 0.59 8.25 -11.54
CA ASN A 132 -0.47 9.16 -11.14
C ASN A 132 -1.36 8.57 -10.05
N ASP A 133 -1.76 7.30 -10.19
CA ASP A 133 -2.57 6.60 -9.18
C ASP A 133 -1.82 6.50 -7.85
N LEU A 134 -0.54 6.11 -7.86
CA LEU A 134 0.29 6.04 -6.66
C LEU A 134 0.51 7.40 -6.02
N GLN A 135 0.72 8.46 -6.81
CA GLN A 135 0.87 9.81 -6.29
C GLN A 135 -0.42 10.25 -5.59
N SER A 136 -1.57 10.07 -6.21
CA SER A 136 -2.88 10.40 -5.63
C SER A 136 -3.14 9.69 -4.30
N ILE A 137 -2.74 8.42 -4.19
CA ILE A 137 -2.87 7.67 -2.93
C ILE A 137 -1.93 8.23 -1.86
N ARG A 138 -0.65 8.47 -2.20
CA ARG A 138 0.38 8.98 -1.26
C ARG A 138 0.05 10.35 -0.68
N GLU A 139 -0.65 11.19 -1.44
CA GLU A 139 -1.10 12.52 -0.98
C GLU A 139 -2.19 12.43 0.09
N SER A 140 -2.98 11.37 0.10
CA SER A 140 -4.15 11.21 0.98
C SER A 140 -3.98 10.07 2.00
N GLU A 141 -2.90 9.29 1.94
CA GLU A 141 -2.75 8.12 2.79
C GLU A 141 -2.55 8.48 4.26
N PRO A 142 -3.27 7.82 5.18
CA PRO A 142 -3.08 8.01 6.60
C PRO A 142 -1.82 7.31 7.10
N ILE A 143 -1.20 7.88 8.14
CA ILE A 143 0.03 7.34 8.73
C ILE A 143 -0.24 5.98 9.40
N ILE A 144 0.56 4.99 9.03
CA ILE A 144 0.50 3.65 9.62
C ILE A 144 1.22 3.65 10.97
N SER A 145 0.61 3.05 11.98
CA SER A 145 1.19 2.98 13.32
C SER A 145 2.33 1.95 13.40
N LYS A 146 3.33 2.23 14.24
CA LYS A 146 4.55 1.40 14.39
C LYS A 146 4.25 -0.05 14.82
N ASP A 147 3.23 -0.27 15.62
CA ASP A 147 2.82 -1.61 16.05
C ASP A 147 2.26 -2.45 14.89
N VAL A 148 1.52 -1.84 13.95
CA VAL A 148 1.05 -2.52 12.74
C VAL A 148 2.23 -2.90 11.84
N ILE A 149 3.21 -2.01 11.67
CA ILE A 149 4.43 -2.31 10.91
C ILE A 149 5.21 -3.46 11.56
N LYS A 150 5.31 -3.47 12.89
CA LYS A 150 5.98 -4.54 13.63
C LYS A 150 5.29 -5.89 13.41
N LEU A 151 3.97 -5.92 13.58
CA LEU A 151 3.16 -7.14 13.35
C LEU A 151 3.28 -7.64 11.90
N TYR A 152 3.31 -6.73 10.93
CA TYR A 152 3.52 -7.09 9.53
C TYR A 152 4.89 -7.72 9.33
N ASN A 153 5.96 -7.11 9.85
CA ASN A 153 7.32 -7.61 9.71
C ASN A 153 7.52 -8.97 10.40
N GLU A 154 6.87 -9.20 11.53
CA GLU A 154 6.90 -10.50 12.23
C GLU A 154 6.16 -11.58 11.42
N GLN A 155 5.03 -11.26 10.82
CA GLN A 155 4.20 -12.22 10.07
C GLN A 155 4.83 -12.60 8.71
N TYR A 156 5.46 -11.63 8.02
CA TYR A 156 6.01 -11.80 6.67
C TYR A 156 7.54 -11.76 6.67
N LYS A 157 8.18 -12.22 7.75
CA LYS A 157 9.63 -12.15 7.93
C LYS A 157 10.39 -12.94 6.86
N ASP A 158 9.89 -14.12 6.53
CA ASP A 158 10.57 -15.10 5.67
C ASP A 158 10.14 -15.01 4.19
N GLU A 159 9.29 -14.05 3.83
CA GLU A 159 8.87 -13.87 2.45
C GLU A 159 9.88 -13.02 1.65
N GLU A 160 10.32 -13.55 0.51
CA GLU A 160 11.25 -12.91 -0.44
C GLU A 160 10.56 -11.92 -1.38
N THR A 161 9.53 -11.23 -0.94
CA THR A 161 8.82 -10.22 -1.71
C THR A 161 9.40 -8.83 -1.49
N ALA A 162 9.21 -7.92 -2.45
CA ALA A 162 9.61 -6.53 -2.28
C ALA A 162 8.78 -5.87 -1.17
N LYS A 163 9.45 -5.48 -0.08
CA LYS A 163 8.81 -4.82 1.07
C LYS A 163 8.83 -3.31 0.90
N PRO A 164 7.78 -2.60 1.34
CA PRO A 164 7.75 -1.14 1.26
C PRO A 164 8.85 -0.50 2.13
N PRO A 165 9.35 0.70 1.76
CA PRO A 165 10.41 1.39 2.50
C PRO A 165 10.11 1.59 3.98
N ILE A 166 8.84 1.76 4.34
CA ILE A 166 8.38 1.91 5.74
C ILE A 166 8.69 0.66 6.60
N CYS A 167 8.86 -0.51 5.98
CA CYS A 167 9.20 -1.77 6.65
C CYS A 167 10.70 -2.07 6.65
N ASN A 168 11.43 -1.66 5.59
CA ASN A 168 12.84 -2.00 5.36
C ASN A 168 13.80 -0.83 5.54
N GLY A 169 13.31 0.38 5.77
CA GLY A 169 14.12 1.60 5.80
C GLY A 169 14.44 2.15 4.41
N LEU A 170 15.64 2.74 4.24
CA LEU A 170 16.02 3.39 2.99
C LEU A 170 16.32 2.40 1.87
N THR A 171 15.72 2.61 0.71
CA THR A 171 15.97 1.81 -0.50
C THR A 171 17.08 2.45 -1.33
N LYS A 172 18.07 1.65 -1.76
CA LYS A 172 19.12 2.12 -2.67
C LYS A 172 18.54 2.35 -4.06
N VAL A 173 18.73 3.57 -4.59
CA VAL A 173 18.36 3.90 -5.96
C VAL A 173 19.34 3.22 -6.93
N LYS A 174 18.79 2.43 -7.85
CA LYS A 174 19.57 1.83 -8.95
C LYS A 174 19.38 2.67 -10.21
N VAL A 175 20.47 3.15 -10.78
CA VAL A 175 20.44 3.85 -12.08
C VAL A 175 20.69 2.82 -13.17
N ASN A 176 19.83 2.82 -14.20
CA ASN A 176 20.03 1.94 -15.35
C ASN A 176 21.18 2.45 -16.20
N LYS A 177 22.35 1.81 -16.07
CA LYS A 177 23.57 2.12 -16.86
C LYS A 177 23.63 1.35 -18.19
N ASN A 178 22.68 0.44 -18.43
CA ASN A 178 22.81 -0.64 -19.41
C ASN A 178 22.67 -0.24 -20.88
N ILE A 179 22.19 0.96 -21.22
CA ILE A 179 22.02 1.33 -22.64
C ILE A 179 23.38 1.71 -23.24
N ILE A 180 24.21 2.47 -22.52
CA ILE A 180 25.51 2.93 -23.00
C ILE A 180 26.47 1.76 -23.02
N GLU A 181 26.55 0.96 -21.98
CA GLU A 181 27.43 -0.21 -21.85
C GLU A 181 27.09 -1.33 -22.85
N LYS A 182 25.81 -1.61 -23.10
CA LYS A 182 25.38 -2.54 -24.17
C LYS A 182 25.70 -2.04 -25.56
N LEU A 183 25.64 -0.73 -25.77
CA LEU A 183 26.04 -0.14 -27.07
C LEU A 183 27.57 -0.11 -27.27
N GLU A 184 28.32 0.07 -26.20
CA GLU A 184 29.79 0.01 -26.23
C GLU A 184 30.28 -1.42 -26.44
N ASN A 185 29.77 -2.39 -25.72
CA ASN A 185 30.08 -3.82 -25.90
C ASN A 185 29.70 -4.30 -27.31
N LYS A 186 28.54 -3.88 -27.84
CA LYS A 186 28.12 -4.23 -29.20
C LYS A 186 29.00 -3.57 -30.27
N LYS A 187 29.56 -2.39 -30.02
CA LYS A 187 30.53 -1.75 -30.88
C LYS A 187 31.91 -2.44 -30.85
N GLU A 188 32.31 -2.96 -29.67
CA GLU A 188 33.55 -3.74 -29.55
C GLU A 188 33.41 -5.11 -30.24
N ASP A 189 32.32 -5.82 -30.10
CA ASP A 189 32.04 -7.09 -30.79
C ASP A 189 32.01 -6.93 -32.32
N ILE A 190 31.46 -5.82 -32.83
CA ILE A 190 31.45 -5.51 -34.26
C ILE A 190 32.89 -5.18 -34.75
N LYS A 191 33.70 -4.47 -33.97
CA LYS A 191 35.12 -4.20 -34.33
C LYS A 191 35.96 -5.46 -34.36
N ILE A 192 35.77 -6.37 -33.42
CA ILE A 192 36.48 -7.67 -33.37
C ILE A 192 36.13 -8.52 -34.59
N ASN A 193 34.86 -8.57 -35.01
CA ASN A 193 34.46 -9.33 -36.19
C ASN A 193 34.95 -8.73 -37.52
N ILE A 194 35.13 -7.41 -37.62
CA ILE A 194 35.67 -6.75 -38.83
C ILE A 194 37.17 -6.97 -38.96
N THR A 195 37.92 -7.09 -37.83
CA THR A 195 39.38 -7.34 -37.84
C THR A 195 39.73 -8.81 -38.04
N ALA A 196 38.77 -9.74 -37.96
CA ALA A 196 38.94 -11.18 -38.21
C ALA A 196 38.62 -11.58 -39.66
N GLU A 197 39.01 -10.81 -40.69
CA GLU A 197 38.93 -11.28 -42.08
C GLU A 197 39.83 -12.49 -42.32
N PRO A 198 39.36 -13.53 -43.02
CA PRO A 198 40.12 -14.75 -43.23
C PRO A 198 41.33 -14.48 -44.16
N LYS A 199 42.51 -14.86 -43.69
CA LYS A 199 43.72 -14.91 -44.53
C LYS A 199 43.44 -15.73 -45.79
N LYS A 200 43.49 -15.10 -46.95
CA LYS A 200 43.43 -15.76 -48.25
C LYS A 200 44.48 -16.87 -48.31
N GLN A 201 44.06 -18.09 -48.51
CA GLN A 201 44.97 -19.19 -48.85
C GLN A 201 45.55 -18.96 -50.25
N PRO A 202 46.85 -19.14 -50.45
CA PRO A 202 47.43 -19.04 -51.79
C PRO A 202 47.05 -20.28 -52.59
N PHE A 203 46.53 -20.06 -53.80
CA PHE A 203 46.32 -21.09 -54.82
C PHE A 203 47.68 -21.74 -55.20
N LYS A 204 47.74 -23.04 -55.13
CA LYS A 204 48.70 -23.86 -55.83
C LYS A 204 48.11 -24.39 -57.11
#